data_87bea1411159600bd528436eb86bb946
#
_entry.id   87bea1411159600bd528436eb86bb946
#
_cell.length_a   1.000
_cell.length_b   1.000
_cell.length_c   1.000
_cell.angle_alpha   90.00
_cell.angle_beta   90.00
_cell.angle_gamma   90.00
#
_symmetry.space_group_name_H-M   'P 1'
#
loop_
_entity.id
_entity.type
_entity.pdbx_description
1 polymer ?
#
loop_
_entity_poly.entity_id
_entity_poly.type
_entity_poly.pdbx_seq_one_letter_code
_entity_poly.pdbx_strand_id
1 'polypeptide(L)'
;MEKTYRLFVINPGSTSTRVAYYENEKEVCGTKLVHPAEEIAKYKTINDQLPMRRQMVMEYMEQAGIRELDAIVSRGGGGRPIHCGGYAITPLMVEECSRAPWPHASNLGVMISIGLMEKYGVPGYIYDAPLADDFIDLAKVSGLPELPIQRGAGHPLNEKAAGHKIAGQLGGRYEDYNFIICHLGGGITVNAHEKGRIIDSHINAFSPERAEMCIRDSSRSASL
;
A
#
# COMPACT_ATOMS: atom_id res chain seq x y z
N MET A 1 21.07 -26.63 -2.40
CA MET A 1 19.70 -26.43 -1.88
C MET A 1 19.37 -24.97 -2.04
N GLU A 2 18.25 -24.66 -2.64
CA GLU A 2 17.77 -23.29 -2.77
C GLU A 2 17.43 -22.74 -1.38
N LYS A 3 17.83 -21.50 -1.09
CA LYS A 3 17.59 -20.90 0.23
C LYS A 3 16.10 -20.61 0.39
N THR A 4 15.49 -21.09 1.47
CA THR A 4 14.12 -20.76 1.83
C THR A 4 14.12 -19.45 2.64
N TYR A 5 13.39 -18.46 2.16
CA TYR A 5 13.15 -17.19 2.86
C TYR A 5 11.81 -17.23 3.59
N ARG A 6 11.83 -16.88 4.87
CA ARG A 6 10.65 -16.83 5.75
C ARG A 6 10.23 -15.37 5.91
N LEU A 7 9.07 -15.04 5.38
CA LEU A 7 8.58 -13.68 5.32
C LEU A 7 7.28 -13.54 6.12
N PHE A 8 7.20 -12.50 6.93
CA PHE A 8 5.94 -12.13 7.56
C PHE A 8 5.38 -10.87 6.91
N VAL A 9 4.16 -10.98 6.39
CA VAL A 9 3.51 -9.92 5.60
C VAL A 9 2.40 -9.27 6.40
N ILE A 10 2.33 -7.92 6.38
CA ILE A 10 1.37 -7.12 7.14
C ILE A 10 0.67 -6.12 6.20
N ASN A 11 -0.65 -6.22 6.10
CA ASN A 11 -1.47 -5.33 5.28
C ASN A 11 -2.61 -4.72 6.10
N PRO A 12 -2.39 -3.59 6.77
CA PRO A 12 -3.44 -2.90 7.50
C PRO A 12 -4.42 -2.20 6.57
N GLY A 13 -5.70 -2.47 6.77
CA GLY A 13 -6.82 -1.75 6.18
C GLY A 13 -7.61 -0.99 7.24
N SER A 14 -8.70 -0.32 6.84
CA SER A 14 -9.54 0.49 7.75
C SER A 14 -10.15 -0.34 8.88
N THR A 15 -10.72 -1.49 8.55
CA THR A 15 -11.50 -2.34 9.49
C THR A 15 -10.84 -3.67 9.82
N SER A 16 -9.64 -3.92 9.30
CA SER A 16 -8.91 -5.17 9.52
C SER A 16 -7.43 -5.02 9.20
N THR A 17 -6.63 -5.93 9.74
CA THR A 17 -5.24 -6.13 9.33
C THR A 17 -5.09 -7.55 8.81
N ARG A 18 -4.76 -7.71 7.52
CA ARG A 18 -4.40 -9.02 7.00
C ARG A 18 -2.93 -9.28 7.31
N VAL A 19 -2.64 -10.47 7.81
CA VAL A 19 -1.29 -10.95 8.06
C VAL A 19 -1.12 -12.33 7.44
N ALA A 20 0.10 -12.64 6.99
CA ALA A 20 0.43 -13.95 6.46
C ALA A 20 1.91 -14.26 6.64
N TYR A 21 2.23 -15.53 6.81
CA TYR A 21 3.58 -16.07 6.84
C TYR A 21 3.84 -16.87 5.56
N TYR A 22 4.94 -16.56 4.92
CA TYR A 22 5.37 -17.17 3.67
C TYR A 22 6.70 -17.87 3.80
N GLU A 23 6.84 -18.97 3.10
CA GLU A 23 8.12 -19.58 2.74
C GLU A 23 8.33 -19.41 1.23
N ASN A 24 9.25 -18.55 0.86
CA ASN A 24 9.41 -18.04 -0.51
C ASN A 24 8.07 -17.46 -1.04
N GLU A 25 7.49 -18.03 -2.10
CA GLU A 25 6.23 -17.60 -2.69
C GLU A 25 4.99 -18.30 -2.12
N LYS A 26 5.18 -19.31 -1.25
CA LYS A 26 4.10 -20.11 -0.68
C LYS A 26 3.58 -19.49 0.61
N GLU A 27 2.31 -19.13 0.64
CA GLU A 27 1.61 -18.81 1.89
C GLU A 27 1.47 -20.09 2.73
N VAL A 28 2.11 -20.11 3.90
CA VAL A 28 2.06 -21.23 4.85
C VAL A 28 0.86 -21.09 5.76
N CYS A 29 0.66 -19.90 6.31
CA CYS A 29 -0.52 -19.56 7.10
C CYS A 29 -0.79 -18.04 7.03
N GLY A 30 -2.02 -17.65 7.27
CA GLY A 30 -2.43 -16.26 7.29
C GLY A 30 -3.84 -16.09 7.82
N THR A 31 -4.17 -14.86 8.23
CA THR A 31 -5.50 -14.53 8.72
C THR A 31 -5.84 -13.07 8.47
N LYS A 32 -7.12 -12.76 8.65
CA LYS A 32 -7.66 -11.41 8.66
C LYS A 32 -8.06 -11.05 10.10
N LEU A 33 -7.22 -10.25 10.75
CA LEU A 33 -7.50 -9.70 12.08
C LEU A 33 -8.54 -8.59 11.93
N VAL A 34 -9.78 -8.88 12.29
CA VAL A 34 -10.90 -7.94 12.17
C VAL A 34 -10.87 -6.98 13.35
N HIS A 35 -11.10 -5.70 13.10
CA HIS A 35 -11.23 -4.65 14.10
C HIS A 35 -12.69 -4.20 14.13
N PRO A 36 -13.47 -4.55 15.16
CA PRO A 36 -14.86 -4.14 15.28
C PRO A 36 -15.00 -2.62 15.24
N ALA A 37 -16.06 -2.11 14.63
CA ALA A 37 -16.31 -0.67 14.52
C ALA A 37 -16.36 0.02 15.91
N GLU A 38 -16.92 -0.65 16.91
CA GLU A 38 -16.98 -0.19 18.30
C GLU A 38 -15.58 -0.06 18.92
N GLU A 39 -14.63 -0.94 18.55
CA GLU A 39 -13.25 -0.85 19.01
C GLU A 39 -12.52 0.31 18.33
N ILE A 40 -12.67 0.44 17.01
CA ILE A 40 -12.08 1.52 16.24
C ILE A 40 -12.58 2.89 16.71
N ALA A 41 -13.86 3.00 17.06
CA ALA A 41 -14.49 4.25 17.53
C ALA A 41 -13.91 4.79 18.85
N LYS A 42 -13.17 3.99 19.61
CA LYS A 42 -12.49 4.42 20.84
C LYS A 42 -11.28 5.32 20.57
N TYR A 43 -10.75 5.30 19.35
CA TYR A 43 -9.52 5.98 18.96
C TYR A 43 -9.84 7.27 18.20
N LYS A 44 -9.19 8.38 18.57
CA LYS A 44 -9.40 9.68 17.93
C LYS A 44 -8.74 9.75 16.55
N THR A 45 -7.60 9.10 16.40
CA THR A 45 -6.84 9.07 15.15
C THR A 45 -6.51 7.63 14.74
N ILE A 46 -6.14 7.45 13.48
CA ILE A 46 -5.68 6.15 12.98
C ILE A 46 -4.41 5.71 13.73
N ASN A 47 -3.52 6.64 14.04
CA ASN A 47 -2.27 6.33 14.73
C ASN A 47 -2.49 5.83 16.17
N ASP A 48 -3.54 6.28 16.84
CA ASP A 48 -3.88 5.82 18.19
C ASP A 48 -4.23 4.32 18.23
N GLN A 49 -4.58 3.73 17.08
CA GLN A 49 -4.87 2.30 16.94
C GLN A 49 -3.60 1.42 16.94
N LEU A 50 -2.41 2.03 16.84
CA LEU A 50 -1.14 1.30 16.70
C LEU A 50 -0.90 0.26 17.82
N PRO A 51 -1.08 0.57 19.12
CA PRO A 51 -0.86 -0.40 20.18
C PRO A 51 -1.76 -1.63 20.06
N MET A 52 -3.06 -1.40 19.85
CA MET A 52 -4.06 -2.47 19.70
C MET A 52 -3.74 -3.37 18.51
N ARG A 53 -3.47 -2.77 17.33
CA ARG A 53 -3.18 -3.53 16.12
C ARG A 53 -1.88 -4.31 16.23
N ARG A 54 -0.83 -3.70 16.81
CA ARG A 54 0.45 -4.37 17.07
C ARG A 54 0.26 -5.57 17.99
N GLN A 55 -0.52 -5.42 19.06
CA GLN A 55 -0.80 -6.50 20.00
C GLN A 55 -1.48 -7.68 19.28
N MET A 56 -2.53 -7.43 18.51
CA MET A 56 -3.23 -8.47 17.74
C MET A 56 -2.31 -9.21 16.75
N VAL A 57 -1.41 -8.49 16.09
CA VAL A 57 -0.41 -9.09 15.19
C VAL A 57 0.54 -10.00 15.97
N MET A 58 1.05 -9.56 17.11
CA MET A 58 1.95 -10.34 17.96
C MET A 58 1.27 -11.61 18.52
N GLU A 59 0.04 -11.49 18.98
CA GLU A 59 -0.76 -12.62 19.48
C GLU A 59 -0.98 -13.66 18.38
N TYR A 60 -1.31 -13.22 17.17
CA TYR A 60 -1.42 -14.14 16.03
C TYR A 60 -0.10 -14.85 15.74
N MET A 61 1.03 -14.15 15.71
CA MET A 61 2.33 -14.74 15.46
C MET A 61 2.68 -15.80 16.53
N GLU A 62 2.35 -15.53 17.78
CA GLU A 62 2.57 -16.48 18.89
C GLU A 62 1.68 -17.71 18.76
N GLN A 63 0.38 -17.52 18.51
CA GLN A 63 -0.58 -18.62 18.30
C GLN A 63 -0.23 -19.49 17.08
N ALA A 64 0.26 -18.89 16.02
CA ALA A 64 0.70 -19.57 14.81
C ALA A 64 2.09 -20.21 14.95
N GLY A 65 2.78 -20.05 16.10
CA GLY A 65 4.11 -20.59 16.34
C GLY A 65 5.22 -19.97 15.48
N ILE A 66 5.04 -18.75 14.98
CA ILE A 66 6.01 -18.07 14.13
C ILE A 66 7.14 -17.52 15.01
N ARG A 67 8.29 -18.15 14.95
CA ARG A 67 9.44 -17.83 15.81
C ARG A 67 10.66 -17.31 15.04
N GLU A 68 10.76 -17.69 13.78
CA GLU A 68 11.92 -17.36 12.94
C GLU A 68 11.44 -16.68 11.66
N LEU A 69 12.09 -15.58 11.33
CA LEU A 69 11.85 -14.80 10.14
C LEU A 69 13.18 -14.41 9.48
N ASP A 70 13.15 -14.19 8.18
CA ASP A 70 14.27 -13.60 7.44
C ASP A 70 13.97 -12.13 7.08
N ALA A 71 12.70 -11.77 6.96
CA ALA A 71 12.28 -10.38 6.78
C ALA A 71 10.80 -10.17 7.12
N ILE A 72 10.45 -8.89 7.33
CA ILE A 72 9.07 -8.41 7.45
C ILE A 72 8.74 -7.57 6.22
N VAL A 73 7.57 -7.78 5.64
CA VAL A 73 7.09 -7.00 4.49
C VAL A 73 5.77 -6.35 4.85
N SER A 74 5.65 -5.07 4.62
CA SER A 74 4.44 -4.33 4.99
C SER A 74 3.92 -3.49 3.85
N ARG A 75 2.60 -3.34 3.79
CA ARG A 75 2.00 -2.24 3.06
C ARG A 75 2.20 -0.94 3.85
N GLY A 76 2.51 0.14 3.16
CA GLY A 76 2.72 1.44 3.80
C GLY A 76 3.62 2.34 2.98
N GLY A 77 4.27 3.30 3.65
CA GLY A 77 5.20 4.22 3.01
C GLY A 77 4.53 5.48 2.42
N GLY A 78 3.31 5.82 2.90
CA GLY A 78 2.59 7.04 2.48
C GLY A 78 3.07 8.33 3.14
N GLY A 79 4.36 8.46 3.49
CA GLY A 79 4.94 9.67 4.07
C GLY A 79 5.30 10.72 3.02
N ARG A 80 6.03 10.32 2.00
CA ARG A 80 6.40 11.16 0.85
C ARG A 80 6.22 10.41 -0.46
N PRO A 81 6.10 11.12 -1.60
CA PRO A 81 6.15 10.49 -2.91
C PRO A 81 7.52 9.83 -3.14
N ILE A 82 7.49 8.57 -3.55
CA ILE A 82 8.66 7.78 -3.93
C ILE A 82 8.33 7.01 -5.21
N HIS A 83 9.33 6.53 -5.94
CA HIS A 83 9.08 5.65 -7.07
C HIS A 83 8.52 4.29 -6.63
N CYS A 84 7.88 3.57 -7.54
CA CYS A 84 7.54 2.17 -7.34
C CYS A 84 8.79 1.33 -7.07
N GLY A 85 8.66 0.26 -6.29
CA GLY A 85 9.74 -0.63 -5.93
C GLY A 85 9.80 -0.96 -4.45
N GLY A 86 10.85 -1.67 -4.06
CA GLY A 86 11.11 -2.09 -2.69
C GLY A 86 11.97 -1.11 -1.92
N TYR A 87 11.57 -0.79 -0.69
CA TYR A 87 12.32 0.11 0.21
C TYR A 87 12.45 -0.51 1.59
N ALA A 88 13.64 -0.37 2.17
CA ALA A 88 13.84 -0.74 3.57
C ALA A 88 13.06 0.20 4.51
N ILE A 89 12.42 -0.36 5.52
CA ILE A 89 11.79 0.41 6.58
C ILE A 89 12.86 1.01 7.46
N THR A 90 12.82 2.33 7.63
CA THR A 90 13.76 3.09 8.45
C THR A 90 13.02 3.91 9.50
N PRO A 91 13.69 4.34 10.59
CA PRO A 91 13.10 5.26 11.57
C PRO A 91 12.54 6.54 10.93
N LEU A 92 13.23 7.08 9.90
CA LEU A 92 12.75 8.24 9.15
C LEU A 92 11.43 7.96 8.44
N MET A 93 11.30 6.80 7.78
CA MET A 93 10.05 6.40 7.13
C MET A 93 8.90 6.27 8.14
N VAL A 94 9.17 5.72 9.32
CA VAL A 94 8.18 5.61 10.41
C VAL A 94 7.72 7.00 10.85
N GLU A 95 8.66 7.93 11.06
CA GLU A 95 8.35 9.31 11.44
C GLU A 95 7.48 10.00 10.39
N GLU A 96 7.85 9.91 9.12
CA GLU A 96 7.09 10.48 8.00
C GLU A 96 5.68 9.89 7.87
N CYS A 97 5.56 8.57 7.97
CA CYS A 97 4.26 7.90 7.95
C CYS A 97 3.37 8.31 9.14
N SER A 98 3.96 8.54 10.31
CA SER A 98 3.22 8.96 11.50
C SER A 98 2.69 10.40 11.41
N ARG A 99 3.37 11.25 10.63
CA ARG A 99 3.03 12.68 10.42
C ARG A 99 2.40 12.95 9.06
N ALA A 100 2.08 11.91 8.29
CA ALA A 100 1.52 12.06 6.95
C ALA A 100 0.27 12.94 6.98
N PRO A 101 0.15 13.96 6.11
CA PRO A 101 -0.98 14.90 6.09
C PRO A 101 -2.30 14.19 5.76
N TRP A 102 -2.22 13.02 5.13
CA TRP A 102 -3.35 12.15 4.82
C TRP A 102 -3.18 10.84 5.59
N PRO A 103 -3.69 10.76 6.84
CA PRO A 103 -3.56 9.56 7.63
C PRO A 103 -4.34 8.41 6.97
N HIS A 104 -3.61 7.34 6.66
CA HIS A 104 -4.19 6.14 6.06
C HIS A 104 -3.78 4.91 6.87
N ALA A 105 -4.71 3.96 7.03
CA ALA A 105 -4.47 2.77 7.86
C ALA A 105 -3.23 1.95 7.41
N SER A 106 -2.88 1.99 6.12
CA SER A 106 -1.67 1.30 5.62
C SER A 106 -0.37 1.80 6.26
N ASN A 107 -0.32 3.07 6.70
CA ASN A 107 0.87 3.61 7.35
C ASN A 107 1.17 2.94 8.69
N LEU A 108 0.14 2.39 9.36
CA LEU A 108 0.33 1.57 10.56
C LEU A 108 1.19 0.33 10.29
N GLY A 109 1.21 -0.17 9.05
CA GLY A 109 2.05 -1.31 8.68
C GLY A 109 3.53 -1.05 8.93
N VAL A 110 4.04 0.10 8.51
CA VAL A 110 5.42 0.53 8.74
C VAL A 110 5.70 0.66 10.25
N MET A 111 4.76 1.27 11.00
CA MET A 111 4.90 1.47 12.44
C MET A 111 4.78 0.15 13.25
N ILE A 112 4.00 -0.81 12.79
CA ILE A 112 3.95 -2.15 13.39
C ILE A 112 5.26 -2.89 13.09
N SER A 113 5.71 -2.81 11.85
CA SER A 113 6.90 -3.54 11.38
C SER A 113 8.16 -3.16 12.14
N ILE A 114 8.40 -1.88 12.43
CA ILE A 114 9.63 -1.45 13.13
C ILE A 114 9.79 -2.15 14.50
N GLY A 115 8.71 -2.29 15.26
CA GLY A 115 8.76 -2.99 16.54
C GLY A 115 8.95 -4.51 16.40
N LEU A 116 8.47 -5.11 15.30
CA LEU A 116 8.74 -6.52 15.01
C LEU A 116 10.16 -6.74 14.49
N MET A 117 10.70 -5.81 13.68
CA MET A 117 12.10 -5.83 13.23
C MET A 117 13.05 -5.85 14.43
N GLU A 118 12.79 -5.02 15.43
CA GLU A 118 13.57 -4.99 16.68
C GLU A 118 13.44 -6.31 17.44
N LYS A 119 12.22 -6.84 17.59
CA LYS A 119 11.96 -8.08 18.33
C LYS A 119 12.63 -9.32 17.71
N TYR A 120 12.59 -9.43 16.38
CA TYR A 120 13.11 -10.61 15.65
C TYR A 120 14.53 -10.41 15.10
N GLY A 121 15.09 -9.20 15.18
CA GLY A 121 16.43 -8.89 14.66
C GLY A 121 16.54 -9.03 13.14
N VAL A 122 15.45 -8.73 12.40
CA VAL A 122 15.39 -8.91 10.95
C VAL A 122 15.06 -7.59 10.24
N PRO A 123 15.44 -7.43 8.96
CA PRO A 123 15.07 -6.27 8.16
C PRO A 123 13.58 -6.24 7.86
N GLY A 124 13.04 -5.04 7.63
CA GLY A 124 11.69 -4.84 7.15
C GLY A 124 11.67 -4.05 5.85
N TYR A 125 10.67 -4.32 5.02
CA TYR A 125 10.52 -3.70 3.71
C TYR A 125 9.08 -3.30 3.44
N ILE A 126 8.93 -2.25 2.61
CA ILE A 126 7.68 -1.95 1.90
C ILE A 126 7.89 -2.19 0.41
N TYR A 127 6.81 -2.39 -0.31
CA TYR A 127 6.83 -2.53 -1.76
C TYR A 127 5.67 -1.75 -2.39
N ASP A 128 5.95 -1.01 -3.48
CA ASP A 128 4.98 -0.21 -4.24
C ASP A 128 4.04 0.60 -3.33
N ALA A 129 4.60 1.61 -2.67
CA ALA A 129 3.88 2.43 -1.70
C ALA A 129 2.62 3.08 -2.31
N PRO A 130 1.57 3.34 -1.51
CA PRO A 130 0.33 3.96 -1.99
C PRO A 130 0.50 5.33 -2.67
N LEU A 131 1.56 6.06 -2.32
CA LEU A 131 1.93 7.34 -2.94
C LEU A 131 3.11 7.21 -3.91
N ALA A 132 3.32 6.01 -4.47
CA ALA A 132 4.33 5.82 -5.50
C ALA A 132 4.02 6.71 -6.73
N ASP A 133 5.06 7.39 -7.22
CA ASP A 133 4.97 8.37 -8.31
C ASP A 133 5.93 7.99 -9.44
N ASP A 134 5.46 7.13 -10.33
CA ASP A 134 6.16 6.74 -11.55
C ASP A 134 5.61 7.46 -12.80
N PHE A 135 4.70 8.40 -12.62
CA PHE A 135 4.07 9.12 -13.72
C PHE A 135 5.11 9.85 -14.59
N ILE A 136 4.86 9.88 -15.88
CA ILE A 136 5.56 10.79 -16.79
C ILE A 136 5.18 12.24 -16.46
N ASP A 137 6.08 13.18 -16.73
CA ASP A 137 5.85 14.59 -16.36
C ASP A 137 4.59 15.19 -16.98
N LEU A 138 4.24 14.75 -18.19
CA LEU A 138 3.01 15.20 -18.86
C LEU A 138 1.75 14.78 -18.08
N ALA A 139 1.72 13.60 -17.49
CA ALA A 139 0.60 13.10 -16.69
C ALA A 139 0.47 13.81 -15.32
N LYS A 140 1.51 14.53 -14.90
CA LYS A 140 1.51 15.30 -13.64
C LYS A 140 0.88 16.69 -13.80
N VAL A 141 0.70 17.17 -15.03
CA VAL A 141 0.15 18.49 -15.29
C VAL A 141 -1.37 18.47 -15.16
N SER A 142 -1.91 19.23 -14.21
CA SER A 142 -3.37 19.31 -13.99
C SER A 142 -4.11 20.18 -15.02
N GLY A 143 -3.39 21.05 -15.72
CA GLY A 143 -3.97 22.05 -16.63
C GLY A 143 -4.56 23.28 -15.92
N LEU A 144 -4.60 23.31 -14.59
CA LEU A 144 -5.09 24.43 -13.78
C LEU A 144 -3.96 24.93 -12.88
N PRO A 145 -3.58 26.24 -12.95
CA PRO A 145 -2.47 26.78 -12.14
C PRO A 145 -2.68 26.64 -10.63
N GLU A 146 -3.94 26.63 -10.19
CA GLU A 146 -4.32 26.56 -8.77
C GLU A 146 -4.30 25.13 -8.22
N LEU A 147 -4.28 24.12 -9.09
CA LEU A 147 -4.23 22.72 -8.66
C LEU A 147 -2.78 22.25 -8.55
N PRO A 148 -2.44 21.56 -7.47
CA PRO A 148 -1.12 20.98 -7.33
C PRO A 148 -0.88 19.90 -8.40
N ILE A 149 0.38 19.67 -8.70
CA ILE A 149 0.80 18.57 -9.58
C ILE A 149 0.19 17.26 -9.10
N GLN A 150 -0.47 16.53 -10.01
CA GLN A 150 -1.03 15.22 -9.71
C GLN A 150 0.10 14.25 -9.32
N ARG A 151 -0.10 13.53 -8.22
CA ARG A 151 0.87 12.57 -7.71
C ARG A 151 0.16 11.33 -7.16
N GLY A 152 0.86 10.21 -7.25
CA GLY A 152 0.39 8.94 -6.70
C GLY A 152 -0.47 8.15 -7.69
N ALA A 153 -0.29 6.86 -7.67
CA ALA A 153 -0.89 5.92 -8.62
C ALA A 153 -2.07 5.12 -8.05
N GLY A 154 -2.64 5.52 -6.93
CA GLY A 154 -3.81 4.86 -6.31
C GLY A 154 -3.50 3.49 -5.71
N HIS A 155 -3.55 2.42 -6.48
CA HIS A 155 -3.34 1.04 -6.01
C HIS A 155 -2.16 0.34 -6.70
N PRO A 156 -0.95 0.94 -6.76
CA PRO A 156 0.16 0.44 -7.58
C PRO A 156 0.57 -0.99 -7.21
N LEU A 157 0.62 -1.33 -5.91
CA LEU A 157 0.99 -2.66 -5.45
C LEU A 157 0.09 -3.77 -6.04
N ASN A 158 -1.23 -3.58 -6.02
CA ASN A 158 -2.17 -4.56 -6.55
C ASN A 158 -2.10 -4.65 -8.07
N GLU A 159 -2.03 -3.51 -8.73
CA GLU A 159 -2.01 -3.42 -10.17
C GLU A 159 -0.73 -3.99 -10.78
N LYS A 160 0.43 -3.62 -10.23
CA LYS A 160 1.71 -4.18 -10.68
C LYS A 160 1.79 -5.69 -10.41
N ALA A 161 1.30 -6.17 -9.27
CA ALA A 161 1.22 -7.60 -9.00
C ALA A 161 0.36 -8.35 -10.03
N ALA A 162 -0.78 -7.77 -10.44
CA ALA A 162 -1.61 -8.32 -11.51
C ALA A 162 -0.87 -8.30 -12.86
N GLY A 163 -0.18 -7.19 -13.17
CA GLY A 163 0.63 -7.05 -14.39
C GLY A 163 1.74 -8.08 -14.48
N HIS A 164 2.51 -8.29 -13.41
CA HIS A 164 3.54 -9.33 -13.34
C HIS A 164 2.97 -10.72 -13.56
N LYS A 165 1.84 -11.02 -12.92
CA LYS A 165 1.18 -12.33 -13.05
C LYS A 165 0.73 -12.59 -14.49
N ILE A 166 0.07 -11.61 -15.13
CA ILE A 166 -0.40 -11.74 -16.51
C ILE A 166 0.78 -11.83 -17.49
N ALA A 167 1.80 -11.01 -17.32
CA ALA A 167 3.01 -11.06 -18.15
C ALA A 167 3.67 -12.45 -18.12
N GLY A 168 3.79 -13.05 -16.92
CA GLY A 168 4.29 -14.42 -16.80
C GLY A 168 3.41 -15.46 -17.52
N GLN A 169 2.09 -15.32 -17.49
CA GLN A 169 1.17 -16.19 -18.25
C GLN A 169 1.30 -15.99 -19.77
N LEU A 170 1.67 -14.79 -20.22
CA LEU A 170 1.94 -14.49 -21.62
C LEU A 170 3.35 -14.90 -22.07
N GLY A 171 4.17 -15.45 -21.17
CA GLY A 171 5.52 -15.94 -21.46
C GLY A 171 6.62 -14.87 -21.46
N GLY A 172 6.36 -13.69 -20.86
CA GLY A 172 7.32 -12.61 -20.76
C GLY A 172 7.38 -12.00 -19.35
N ARG A 173 8.09 -10.88 -19.23
CA ARG A 173 8.16 -10.10 -18.01
C ARG A 173 7.23 -8.89 -18.09
N TYR A 174 6.88 -8.29 -16.97
CA TYR A 174 6.01 -7.12 -16.90
C TYR A 174 6.54 -5.95 -17.76
N GLU A 175 7.86 -5.77 -17.82
CA GLU A 175 8.54 -4.74 -18.62
C GLU A 175 8.49 -4.97 -20.14
N ASP A 176 8.08 -6.17 -20.58
CA ASP A 176 7.96 -6.49 -22.00
C ASP A 176 6.65 -6.03 -22.62
N TYR A 177 5.64 -5.68 -21.77
CA TYR A 177 4.28 -5.38 -22.20
C TYR A 177 3.82 -3.98 -21.79
N ASN A 178 2.73 -3.55 -22.43
CA ASN A 178 1.92 -2.40 -22.01
C ASN A 178 0.56 -2.92 -21.56
N PHE A 179 0.03 -2.35 -20.46
CA PHE A 179 -1.25 -2.77 -19.88
C PHE A 179 -2.12 -1.56 -19.55
N ILE A 180 -3.42 -1.76 -19.60
CA ILE A 180 -4.39 -0.97 -18.84
C ILE A 180 -4.89 -1.87 -17.72
N ILE A 181 -4.64 -1.48 -16.48
CA ILE A 181 -5.01 -2.26 -15.31
C ILE A 181 -6.03 -1.51 -14.47
N CYS A 182 -7.11 -2.18 -14.12
CA CYS A 182 -8.19 -1.63 -13.32
C CYS A 182 -8.21 -2.32 -11.95
N HIS A 183 -8.06 -1.53 -10.89
CA HIS A 183 -8.39 -1.95 -9.54
C HIS A 183 -9.83 -1.56 -9.23
N LEU A 184 -10.69 -2.54 -9.02
CA LEU A 184 -12.11 -2.35 -8.74
C LEU A 184 -12.42 -2.83 -7.32
N GLY A 185 -12.55 -1.89 -6.40
CA GLY A 185 -12.78 -2.17 -4.97
C GLY A 185 -13.52 -1.02 -4.30
N GLY A 186 -13.28 -0.78 -3.02
CA GLY A 186 -13.78 0.38 -2.27
C GLY A 186 -13.24 1.72 -2.79
N GLY A 187 -12.10 1.70 -3.48
CA GLY A 187 -11.63 2.73 -4.39
C GLY A 187 -11.47 2.13 -5.78
N ILE A 188 -11.60 2.94 -6.82
CA ILE A 188 -11.39 2.53 -8.20
C ILE A 188 -10.18 3.28 -8.75
N THR A 189 -9.28 2.55 -9.39
CA THR A 189 -8.14 3.12 -10.11
C THR A 189 -8.02 2.43 -11.46
N VAL A 190 -7.78 3.20 -12.50
CA VAL A 190 -7.46 2.71 -13.84
C VAL A 190 -6.13 3.31 -14.25
N ASN A 191 -5.11 2.48 -14.36
CA ASN A 191 -3.77 2.91 -14.68
C ASN A 191 -3.30 2.43 -16.04
N ALA A 192 -2.62 3.32 -16.77
CA ALA A 192 -1.85 2.97 -17.96
C ALA A 192 -0.43 2.58 -17.54
N HIS A 193 -0.03 1.37 -17.93
CA HIS A 193 1.28 0.82 -17.64
C HIS A 193 2.07 0.66 -18.95
N GLU A 194 3.23 1.22 -19.03
CA GLU A 194 4.14 1.10 -20.17
C GLU A 194 5.48 0.57 -19.69
N LYS A 195 5.88 -0.59 -20.22
CA LYS A 195 7.23 -1.16 -19.98
C LYS A 195 7.64 -1.17 -18.50
N GLY A 196 6.73 -1.61 -17.62
CA GLY A 196 7.00 -1.74 -16.19
C GLY A 196 6.73 -0.49 -15.36
N ARG A 197 6.33 0.63 -15.97
CA ARG A 197 6.02 1.91 -15.29
C ARG A 197 4.54 2.22 -15.37
N ILE A 198 4.02 2.85 -14.32
CA ILE A 198 2.69 3.47 -14.35
C ILE A 198 2.88 4.87 -14.93
N ILE A 199 2.38 5.11 -16.14
CA ILE A 199 2.60 6.37 -16.86
C ILE A 199 1.47 7.35 -16.72
N ASP A 200 0.27 6.90 -16.39
CA ASP A 200 -0.91 7.72 -16.17
C ASP A 200 -1.92 6.99 -15.28
N SER A 201 -2.81 7.75 -14.64
CA SER A 201 -3.79 7.19 -13.71
C SER A 201 -5.09 7.97 -13.72
N HIS A 202 -6.19 7.26 -13.74
CA HIS A 202 -7.49 7.78 -13.36
C HIS A 202 -7.89 7.21 -12.00
N ILE A 203 -7.91 8.08 -10.98
CA ILE A 203 -8.27 7.71 -9.60
C ILE A 203 -9.68 8.24 -9.33
N ASN A 204 -10.63 7.33 -9.21
CA ASN A 204 -11.97 7.67 -8.76
C ASN A 204 -12.16 7.12 -7.33
N ALA A 205 -11.89 7.96 -6.34
CA ALA A 205 -12.11 7.60 -4.95
C ALA A 205 -13.58 7.87 -4.61
N PHE A 206 -14.38 6.82 -4.55
CA PHE A 206 -15.74 6.87 -4.00
C PHE A 206 -15.70 7.04 -2.47
N SER A 207 -15.30 8.21 -1.98
CA SER A 207 -15.84 8.70 -0.72
C SER A 207 -16.88 9.79 -1.07
N PRO A 208 -18.00 9.92 -0.36
CA PRO A 208 -18.97 10.99 -0.62
C PRO A 208 -18.32 12.37 -0.70
N GLU A 209 -17.35 12.64 0.16
CA GLU A 209 -16.61 13.90 0.22
C GLU A 209 -15.68 14.12 -0.99
N ARG A 210 -15.09 13.06 -1.55
CA ARG A 210 -14.25 13.12 -2.75
C ARG A 210 -15.06 13.07 -4.04
N ALA A 211 -16.19 12.38 -4.04
CA ALA A 211 -17.14 12.42 -5.15
C ALA A 211 -17.68 13.83 -5.36
N GLU A 212 -17.97 14.56 -4.28
CA GLU A 212 -18.37 15.98 -4.36
C GLU A 212 -17.24 16.87 -4.92
N MET A 213 -15.98 16.57 -4.62
CA MET A 213 -14.82 17.32 -5.16
C MET A 213 -14.63 17.06 -6.66
N CYS A 214 -14.77 15.80 -7.11
CA CYS A 214 -14.71 15.47 -8.54
C CYS A 214 -15.89 16.04 -9.33
N ILE A 215 -17.10 16.05 -8.74
CA ILE A 215 -18.29 16.64 -9.37
C ILE A 215 -18.17 18.18 -9.45
N ARG A 216 -17.59 18.83 -8.44
CA ARG A 216 -17.33 20.27 -8.47
C ARG A 216 -16.29 20.66 -9.52
N ASP A 217 -15.25 19.85 -9.73
CA ASP A 217 -14.26 20.07 -10.78
C ASP A 217 -14.86 19.92 -12.18
N SER A 218 -15.66 18.88 -12.41
CA SER A 218 -16.31 18.69 -13.71
C SER A 218 -17.39 19.74 -14.02
N SER A 219 -18.04 20.30 -13.01
CA SER A 219 -19.02 21.40 -13.21
C SER A 219 -18.38 22.77 -13.44
N ARG A 220 -17.13 22.98 -12.99
CA ARG A 220 -16.37 24.19 -13.27
C ARG A 220 -15.78 24.22 -14.68
N SER A 221 -15.48 23.07 -15.28
CA SER A 221 -15.02 22.98 -16.67
C SER A 221 -16.14 23.14 -17.72
N ALA A 222 -17.42 23.08 -17.31
CA ALA A 222 -18.58 23.26 -18.19
C ALA A 222 -19.10 24.70 -18.25
N SER A 223 -18.44 25.68 -17.61
CA SER A 223 -18.83 27.09 -17.55
C SER A 223 -17.76 28.04 -18.08
N LEU A 224 -16.98 27.61 -19.07
CA LEU A 224 -16.12 28.44 -19.91
C LEU A 224 -16.61 28.45 -21.35
#